data_d705e88e5b07b3d34efe338bcb4ffa0a
#
_entry.id   d705e88e5b07b3d34efe338bcb4ffa0a
#
_cell.length_a   1.000
_cell.length_b   1.000
_cell.length_c   1.000
_cell.angle_alpha   90.00
_cell.angle_beta   90.00
_cell.angle_gamma   90.00
#
_symmetry.space_group_name_H-M   'P 1'
#
loop_
_entity.id
_entity.type
_entity.pdbx_description
1 polymer ?
#
loop_
_entity_poly.entity_id
_entity_poly.type
_entity_poly.pdbx_seq_one_letter_code
_entity_poly.pdbx_strand_id
1 'polypeptide(L)'
;MTKTRVRGVYKHKSGGYIARHRKSGVSLSRTFSSLASAERWKLQTINGLDNGDLLILDGELVSRADAEKKQRVSLNHTLDALIQRLIDSGECRVKENHLLTIRKDLGGLFVEDLSRAECLEFLDLKTKGKAPATFNRWRAALHRVMAYAIEVDWRQDNPVTGIKRRSERGNRRDRVITPDEEKALQAACEAHDEQLALIFALCMATGARVSEITDLTWRDVDLNRGTLRLGEGATKNYEPRTLVVRGRALDRLNEYAKVIPIHKNTSLFITPAGSRYDATKQFRKAADKIGDKATLHDCRHTWATRLARVPGITITQLRDAGGWKSLAMVARYSHEMTDDLADKLEMMLERNQ
;
A
#
# COMPACT_ATOMS: atom_id res chain seq x y z
N MET A 1 -34.40 7.75 60.72
CA MET A 1 -33.27 8.49 60.15
C MET A 1 -33.22 9.87 60.75
N THR A 2 -32.08 10.23 61.36
CA THR A 2 -31.89 11.60 61.93
C THR A 2 -31.25 12.47 60.87
N LYS A 3 -31.78 13.71 60.69
CA LYS A 3 -31.19 14.68 59.74
C LYS A 3 -29.80 15.13 60.22
N THR A 4 -28.87 15.28 59.33
CA THR A 4 -27.57 15.89 59.57
C THR A 4 -27.51 17.36 59.14
N ARG A 5 -26.35 18.03 59.34
CA ARG A 5 -26.12 19.42 58.95
C ARG A 5 -26.27 19.67 57.43
N VAL A 6 -25.95 18.66 56.61
CA VAL A 6 -26.04 18.76 55.16
C VAL A 6 -27.37 18.19 54.67
N ARG A 7 -28.15 18.97 53.94
CA ARG A 7 -29.45 18.58 53.37
C ARG A 7 -29.29 17.39 52.44
N GLY A 8 -30.03 16.28 52.74
CA GLY A 8 -29.99 15.02 51.97
C GLY A 8 -28.96 14.01 52.47
N VAL A 9 -28.31 14.28 53.61
CA VAL A 9 -27.50 13.28 54.34
C VAL A 9 -28.22 12.93 55.65
N TYR A 10 -28.37 11.62 55.92
CA TYR A 10 -29.13 11.09 57.05
C TYR A 10 -28.29 10.04 57.80
N LYS A 11 -28.41 10.03 59.12
CA LYS A 11 -27.85 8.95 59.95
C LYS A 11 -28.78 7.72 59.88
N HIS A 12 -28.22 6.58 59.51
CA HIS A 12 -28.93 5.31 59.48
C HIS A 12 -29.03 4.70 60.85
N LYS A 13 -30.09 3.91 61.11
CA LYS A 13 -30.30 3.26 62.44
C LYS A 13 -29.19 2.27 62.80
N SER A 14 -28.47 1.70 61.79
CA SER A 14 -27.35 0.76 61.96
C SER A 14 -26.01 1.45 62.17
N GLY A 15 -25.94 2.77 62.40
CA GLY A 15 -24.73 3.50 62.68
C GLY A 15 -24.04 4.15 61.49
N GLY A 16 -24.42 3.87 60.22
CA GLY A 16 -23.88 4.50 59.03
C GLY A 16 -24.64 5.76 58.58
N TYR A 17 -24.21 6.34 57.48
CA TYR A 17 -24.80 7.54 56.89
C TYR A 17 -25.28 7.27 55.48
N ILE A 18 -26.45 7.78 55.10
CA ILE A 18 -26.99 7.70 53.72
C ILE A 18 -27.04 9.11 53.15
N ALA A 19 -26.34 9.31 52.03
CA ALA A 19 -26.45 10.51 51.25
C ALA A 19 -27.44 10.27 50.10
N ARG A 20 -28.38 11.22 49.88
CA ARG A 20 -29.37 11.18 48.80
C ARG A 20 -29.32 12.47 47.99
N HIS A 21 -29.40 12.33 46.68
CA HIS A 21 -29.55 13.44 45.77
C HIS A 21 -30.65 13.14 44.74
N ARG A 22 -31.50 14.09 44.44
CA ARG A 22 -32.53 13.95 43.43
C ARG A 22 -32.39 15.07 42.41
N LYS A 23 -32.22 14.71 41.15
CA LYS A 23 -32.16 15.63 40.01
C LYS A 23 -32.90 15.00 38.83
N SER A 24 -33.73 15.79 38.14
CA SER A 24 -34.44 15.34 36.92
C SER A 24 -35.25 14.03 37.09
N GLY A 25 -35.93 13.87 38.23
CA GLY A 25 -36.72 12.68 38.51
C GLY A 25 -35.97 11.46 39.06
N VAL A 26 -34.65 11.42 38.91
CA VAL A 26 -33.81 10.31 39.39
C VAL A 26 -33.35 10.56 40.82
N SER A 27 -33.41 9.51 41.66
CA SER A 27 -32.95 9.56 43.05
C SER A 27 -31.70 8.73 43.22
N LEU A 28 -30.59 9.39 43.42
CA LEU A 28 -29.26 8.80 43.72
C LEU A 28 -29.14 8.62 45.22
N SER A 29 -28.69 7.46 45.70
CA SER A 29 -28.39 7.25 47.12
C SER A 29 -27.15 6.37 47.30
N ARG A 30 -26.35 6.71 48.32
CA ARG A 30 -25.15 5.92 48.69
C ARG A 30 -24.94 5.91 50.19
N THR A 31 -24.51 4.77 50.70
CA THR A 31 -24.26 4.56 52.13
C THR A 31 -22.78 4.68 52.46
N PHE A 32 -22.46 5.28 53.61
CA PHE A 32 -21.10 5.57 54.04
C PHE A 32 -20.94 5.23 55.52
N SER A 33 -19.74 4.88 55.94
CA SER A 33 -19.39 4.61 57.32
C SER A 33 -19.20 5.90 58.14
N SER A 34 -18.83 7.02 57.51
CA SER A 34 -18.62 8.29 58.19
C SER A 34 -19.47 9.44 57.60
N LEU A 35 -19.80 10.41 58.46
CA LEU A 35 -20.53 11.62 58.07
C LEU A 35 -19.74 12.42 57.04
N ALA A 36 -18.45 12.62 57.26
CA ALA A 36 -17.61 13.40 56.36
C ALA A 36 -17.55 12.84 54.94
N SER A 37 -17.52 11.49 54.82
CA SER A 37 -17.55 10.83 53.49
C SER A 37 -18.89 10.97 52.81
N ALA A 38 -19.99 10.91 53.54
CA ALA A 38 -21.34 11.12 53.00
C ALA A 38 -21.55 12.57 52.50
N GLU A 39 -21.09 13.55 53.27
CA GLU A 39 -21.15 14.96 52.93
C GLU A 39 -20.27 15.30 51.72
N ARG A 40 -19.04 14.77 51.68
CA ARG A 40 -18.11 14.93 50.56
C ARG A 40 -18.72 14.37 49.27
N TRP A 41 -19.20 13.14 49.29
CA TRP A 41 -19.87 12.55 48.14
C TRP A 41 -21.05 13.39 47.68
N LYS A 42 -21.86 13.88 48.57
CA LYS A 42 -23.02 14.72 48.23
C LYS A 42 -22.60 16.01 47.52
N LEU A 43 -21.59 16.71 48.02
CA LEU A 43 -21.08 17.93 47.41
C LEU A 43 -20.42 17.66 46.04
N GLN A 44 -19.62 16.60 45.98
CA GLN A 44 -19.00 16.20 44.69
C GLN A 44 -20.04 15.84 43.63
N THR A 45 -21.12 15.13 44.04
CA THR A 45 -22.22 14.77 43.12
C THR A 45 -22.97 16.01 42.61
N ILE A 46 -23.25 16.99 43.50
CA ILE A 46 -23.93 18.22 43.10
C ILE A 46 -23.04 19.02 42.15
N ASN A 47 -21.80 19.30 42.54
CA ASN A 47 -20.84 20.06 41.74
C ASN A 47 -20.60 19.40 40.38
N GLY A 48 -20.35 18.09 40.35
CA GLY A 48 -20.13 17.36 39.12
C GLY A 48 -21.32 17.37 38.16
N LEU A 49 -22.56 17.29 38.70
CA LEU A 49 -23.78 17.39 37.90
C LEU A 49 -24.06 18.84 37.42
N ASP A 50 -23.69 19.84 38.18
CA ASP A 50 -23.88 21.24 37.82
C ASP A 50 -22.83 21.73 36.83
N ASN A 51 -21.60 21.23 36.92
CA ASN A 51 -20.51 21.56 35.97
C ASN A 51 -20.55 20.68 34.72
N GLY A 52 -21.39 19.63 34.68
CA GLY A 52 -21.49 18.70 33.56
C GLY A 52 -20.38 17.62 33.52
N ASP A 53 -19.56 17.50 34.58
CA ASP A 53 -18.54 16.46 34.72
C ASP A 53 -19.13 15.08 35.02
N LEU A 54 -20.33 15.06 35.62
CA LEU A 54 -21.12 13.89 35.92
C LEU A 54 -22.46 13.94 35.22
N LEU A 55 -22.91 12.79 34.71
CA LEU A 55 -24.18 12.59 34.05
C LEU A 55 -24.99 11.48 34.73
N ILE A 56 -26.30 11.51 34.58
CA ILE A 56 -27.18 10.41 35.02
C ILE A 56 -27.60 9.65 33.75
N LEU A 57 -27.11 8.42 33.60
CA LEU A 57 -27.48 7.53 32.51
C LEU A 57 -28.09 6.24 33.11
N ASP A 58 -29.24 5.83 32.61
CA ASP A 58 -29.97 4.63 33.07
C ASP A 58 -30.15 4.56 34.60
N GLY A 59 -30.28 5.73 35.25
CA GLY A 59 -30.44 5.83 36.70
C GLY A 59 -29.13 5.75 37.50
N GLU A 60 -27.99 5.61 36.84
CA GLU A 60 -26.65 5.60 37.46
C GLU A 60 -25.90 6.91 37.23
N LEU A 61 -25.03 7.24 38.20
CA LEU A 61 -24.12 8.36 38.13
C LEU A 61 -22.85 7.94 37.40
N VAL A 62 -22.60 8.51 36.23
CA VAL A 62 -21.41 8.22 35.42
C VAL A 62 -20.63 9.49 35.15
N SER A 63 -19.31 9.40 35.01
CA SER A 63 -18.53 10.51 34.55
C SER A 63 -18.87 10.84 33.09
N ARG A 64 -18.71 12.10 32.67
CA ARG A 64 -18.90 12.49 31.28
C ARG A 64 -18.01 11.68 30.33
N ALA A 65 -16.74 11.43 30.73
CA ALA A 65 -15.81 10.61 29.97
C ALA A 65 -16.30 9.15 29.81
N ASP A 66 -16.84 8.53 30.88
CA ASP A 66 -17.38 7.17 30.79
C ASP A 66 -18.68 7.11 29.98
N ALA A 67 -19.51 8.16 30.04
CA ALA A 67 -20.71 8.28 29.22
C ALA A 67 -20.36 8.38 27.73
N GLU A 68 -19.42 9.22 27.39
CA GLU A 68 -18.89 9.36 26.02
C GLU A 68 -18.26 8.05 25.53
N LYS A 69 -17.49 7.38 26.39
CA LYS A 69 -16.91 6.06 26.08
C LYS A 69 -17.99 4.98 25.83
N LYS A 70 -19.05 4.92 26.67
CA LYS A 70 -20.20 4.03 26.44
C LYS A 70 -20.90 4.32 25.11
N GLN A 71 -21.10 5.58 24.77
CA GLN A 71 -21.68 6.00 23.50
C GLN A 71 -20.79 5.62 22.30
N ARG A 72 -19.48 5.79 22.40
CA ARG A 72 -18.50 5.37 21.38
C ARG A 72 -18.53 3.86 21.15
N VAL A 73 -18.60 3.05 22.23
CA VAL A 73 -18.72 1.59 22.13
C VAL A 73 -20.02 1.20 21.43
N SER A 74 -21.14 1.88 21.71
CA SER A 74 -22.43 1.61 21.04
C SER A 74 -22.42 1.97 19.56
N LEU A 75 -21.65 2.99 19.15
CA LEU A 75 -21.47 3.42 17.75
C LEU A 75 -20.45 2.55 16.98
N ASN A 76 -19.71 1.69 17.68
CA ASN A 76 -18.69 0.80 17.10
C ASN A 76 -17.68 1.53 16.18
N HIS A 77 -17.27 2.76 16.54
CA HIS A 77 -16.33 3.58 15.77
C HIS A 77 -14.87 3.10 15.94
N THR A 78 -14.63 1.80 15.87
CA THR A 78 -13.28 1.22 15.92
C THR A 78 -12.61 1.25 14.54
N LEU A 79 -11.27 1.19 14.53
CA LEU A 79 -10.52 1.07 13.27
C LEU A 79 -10.88 -0.21 12.50
N ASP A 80 -11.21 -1.29 13.21
CA ASP A 80 -11.69 -2.54 12.60
C ASP A 80 -12.97 -2.31 11.79
N ALA A 81 -13.97 -1.68 12.40
CA ALA A 81 -15.24 -1.36 11.74
C ALA A 81 -15.06 -0.37 10.59
N LEU A 82 -14.17 0.63 10.74
CA LEU A 82 -13.83 1.57 9.67
C LEU A 82 -13.21 0.88 8.46
N ILE A 83 -12.24 -0.01 8.70
CA ILE A 83 -11.56 -0.77 7.63
C ILE A 83 -12.56 -1.69 6.93
N GLN A 84 -13.44 -2.36 7.67
CA GLN A 84 -14.49 -3.19 7.07
C GLN A 84 -15.39 -2.36 6.16
N ARG A 85 -15.87 -1.21 6.65
CA ARG A 85 -16.68 -0.28 5.85
C ARG A 85 -15.96 0.23 4.60
N LEU A 86 -14.65 0.51 4.69
CA LEU A 86 -13.83 0.90 3.54
C LEU A 86 -13.69 -0.23 2.51
N ILE A 87 -13.60 -1.48 2.95
CA ILE A 87 -13.57 -2.65 2.06
C ILE A 87 -14.92 -2.80 1.36
N ASP A 88 -16.01 -2.73 2.11
CA ASP A 88 -17.38 -2.93 1.61
C ASP A 88 -17.83 -1.83 0.63
N SER A 89 -17.26 -0.61 0.74
CA SER A 89 -17.52 0.49 -0.21
C SER A 89 -16.99 0.23 -1.63
N GLY A 90 -16.07 -0.72 -1.80
CA GLY A 90 -15.41 -0.99 -3.08
C GLY A 90 -14.42 0.10 -3.55
N GLU A 91 -14.30 1.20 -2.82
CA GLU A 91 -13.43 2.34 -3.16
C GLU A 91 -11.99 2.19 -2.62
N CYS A 92 -11.71 1.06 -1.98
CA CYS A 92 -10.44 0.84 -1.33
C CYS A 92 -9.32 0.58 -2.35
N ARG A 93 -8.41 1.55 -2.49
CA ARG A 93 -7.17 1.42 -3.30
C ARG A 93 -5.95 0.97 -2.47
N VAL A 94 -6.14 0.67 -1.20
CA VAL A 94 -5.08 0.17 -0.32
C VAL A 94 -4.91 -1.33 -0.54
N LYS A 95 -3.67 -1.80 -0.56
CA LYS A 95 -3.42 -3.24 -0.67
C LYS A 95 -4.00 -3.97 0.53
N GLU A 96 -4.69 -5.08 0.28
CA GLU A 96 -5.35 -5.91 1.29
C GLU A 96 -4.41 -6.28 2.44
N ASN A 97 -3.19 -6.68 2.15
CA ASN A 97 -2.18 -7.00 3.18
C ASN A 97 -1.88 -5.84 4.13
N HIS A 98 -1.94 -4.59 3.65
CA HIS A 98 -1.78 -3.42 4.52
C HIS A 98 -2.99 -3.25 5.42
N LEU A 99 -4.20 -3.40 4.88
CA LEU A 99 -5.44 -3.30 5.65
C LEU A 99 -5.52 -4.35 6.74
N LEU A 100 -5.26 -5.63 6.41
CA LEU A 100 -5.24 -6.73 7.36
C LEU A 100 -4.23 -6.50 8.49
N THR A 101 -3.06 -5.94 8.16
CA THR A 101 -2.05 -5.65 9.18
C THR A 101 -2.45 -4.46 10.06
N ILE A 102 -2.99 -3.37 9.49
CA ILE A 102 -3.52 -2.23 10.27
C ILE A 102 -4.64 -2.71 11.19
N ARG A 103 -5.55 -3.52 10.67
CA ARG A 103 -6.65 -4.14 11.40
C ARG A 103 -6.17 -4.98 12.58
N LYS A 104 -5.17 -5.83 12.34
CA LYS A 104 -4.59 -6.69 13.37
C LYS A 104 -3.94 -5.89 14.51
N ASP A 105 -3.22 -4.82 14.19
CA ASP A 105 -2.39 -4.13 15.17
C ASP A 105 -3.09 -2.94 15.84
N LEU A 106 -4.00 -2.28 15.13
CA LEU A 106 -4.69 -1.06 15.57
C LEU A 106 -6.21 -1.20 15.60
N GLY A 107 -6.78 -2.31 15.12
CA GLY A 107 -8.21 -2.49 14.89
C GLY A 107 -9.09 -2.24 16.12
N GLY A 108 -8.59 -2.58 17.31
CA GLY A 108 -9.31 -2.37 18.57
C GLY A 108 -9.34 -0.93 19.08
N LEU A 109 -8.57 -0.01 18.47
CA LEU A 109 -8.57 1.39 18.87
C LEU A 109 -9.77 2.13 18.28
N PHE A 110 -10.30 3.10 19.02
CA PHE A 110 -11.29 4.01 18.48
C PHE A 110 -10.64 4.99 17.49
N VAL A 111 -11.32 5.23 16.37
CA VAL A 111 -10.84 6.10 15.29
C VAL A 111 -10.49 7.50 15.82
N GLU A 112 -11.30 8.03 16.72
CA GLU A 112 -11.11 9.36 17.30
C GLU A 112 -9.89 9.45 18.22
N ASP A 113 -9.55 8.36 18.92
CA ASP A 113 -8.48 8.32 19.92
C ASP A 113 -7.09 8.12 19.30
N LEU A 114 -7.02 7.64 18.03
CA LEU A 114 -5.74 7.38 17.38
C LEU A 114 -4.93 8.66 17.19
N SER A 115 -3.90 8.81 17.98
CA SER A 115 -3.01 9.96 17.96
C SER A 115 -1.95 9.87 16.84
N ARG A 116 -1.35 11.03 16.51
CA ARG A 116 -0.20 11.07 15.60
C ARG A 116 1.01 10.29 16.13
N ALA A 117 1.21 10.27 17.44
CA ALA A 117 2.30 9.53 18.08
C ALA A 117 2.13 8.03 17.86
N GLU A 118 0.94 7.48 18.08
CA GLU A 118 0.62 6.07 17.85
C GLU A 118 0.73 5.68 16.38
N CYS A 119 0.28 6.57 15.47
CA CYS A 119 0.49 6.36 14.02
C CYS A 119 1.97 6.26 13.68
N LEU A 120 2.82 7.12 14.24
CA LEU A 120 4.25 7.11 13.97
C LEU A 120 4.92 5.88 14.57
N GLU A 121 4.58 5.50 15.79
CA GLU A 121 5.07 4.29 16.44
C GLU A 121 4.72 3.02 15.64
N PHE A 122 3.47 2.89 15.21
CA PHE A 122 3.05 1.81 14.32
C PHE A 122 3.90 1.76 13.04
N LEU A 123 4.10 2.92 12.38
CA LEU A 123 4.88 3.01 11.15
C LEU A 123 6.35 2.62 11.38
N ASP A 124 6.95 3.05 12.47
CA ASP A 124 8.34 2.76 12.82
C ASP A 124 8.53 1.28 13.14
N LEU A 125 7.64 0.68 13.90
CA LEU A 125 7.66 -0.76 14.21
C LEU A 125 7.52 -1.61 12.94
N LYS A 126 6.59 -1.28 12.03
CA LYS A 126 6.36 -2.04 10.79
C LYS A 126 7.48 -1.89 9.77
N THR A 127 8.25 -0.83 9.86
CA THR A 127 9.29 -0.52 8.87
C THR A 127 10.70 -0.52 9.43
N LYS A 128 10.88 -0.99 10.67
CA LYS A 128 12.20 -1.13 11.29
C LYS A 128 13.14 -1.96 10.39
N GLY A 129 14.28 -1.41 10.05
CA GLY A 129 15.26 -2.06 9.17
C GLY A 129 14.86 -2.16 7.70
N LYS A 130 13.74 -1.54 7.27
CA LYS A 130 13.29 -1.54 5.87
C LYS A 130 13.60 -0.23 5.15
N ALA A 131 13.58 -0.28 3.82
CA ALA A 131 13.84 0.88 2.98
C ALA A 131 12.82 2.02 3.20
N PRO A 132 13.23 3.30 3.03
CA PRO A 132 12.34 4.47 3.14
C PRO A 132 11.04 4.36 2.32
N ALA A 133 11.11 3.77 1.14
CA ALA A 133 9.94 3.52 0.28
C ALA A 133 8.89 2.64 0.97
N THR A 134 9.31 1.68 1.81
CA THR A 134 8.39 0.83 2.58
C THR A 134 7.65 1.65 3.61
N PHE A 135 8.34 2.53 4.34
CA PHE A 135 7.71 3.47 5.28
C PHE A 135 6.67 4.34 4.56
N ASN A 136 7.05 4.93 3.42
CA ASN A 136 6.15 5.81 2.67
C ASN A 136 4.89 5.09 2.17
N ARG A 137 5.00 3.80 1.81
CA ARG A 137 3.84 2.98 1.41
C ARG A 137 2.91 2.69 2.59
N TRP A 138 3.46 2.32 3.75
CA TRP A 138 2.69 2.10 4.97
C TRP A 138 2.00 3.38 5.45
N ARG A 139 2.74 4.52 5.41
CA ARG A 139 2.19 5.83 5.70
C ARG A 139 1.01 6.17 4.77
N ALA A 140 1.15 5.93 3.47
CA ALA A 140 0.09 6.19 2.50
C ALA A 140 -1.14 5.31 2.75
N ALA A 141 -0.94 4.04 3.12
CA ALA A 141 -2.04 3.14 3.46
C ALA A 141 -2.81 3.61 4.70
N LEU A 142 -2.10 3.91 5.79
CA LEU A 142 -2.72 4.41 7.02
C LEU A 142 -3.39 5.78 6.80
N HIS A 143 -2.76 6.67 6.01
CA HIS A 143 -3.34 7.96 5.64
C HIS A 143 -4.67 7.79 4.89
N ARG A 144 -4.78 6.84 3.96
CA ARG A 144 -6.05 6.58 3.23
C ARG A 144 -7.14 6.05 4.16
N VAL A 145 -6.80 5.16 5.10
CA VAL A 145 -7.75 4.67 6.11
C VAL A 145 -8.29 5.84 6.95
N MET A 146 -7.39 6.70 7.43
CA MET A 146 -7.79 7.86 8.25
C MET A 146 -8.48 8.97 7.43
N ALA A 147 -8.19 9.10 6.12
CA ALA A 147 -8.94 9.97 5.23
C ALA A 147 -10.38 9.50 5.07
N TYR A 148 -10.58 8.18 4.97
CA TYR A 148 -11.93 7.62 4.91
C TYR A 148 -12.72 7.84 6.22
N ALA A 149 -12.05 7.89 7.36
CA ALA A 149 -12.70 8.26 8.62
C ALA A 149 -13.31 9.67 8.59
N ILE A 150 -12.66 10.61 7.89
CA ILE A 150 -13.19 11.97 7.67
C ILE A 150 -14.37 11.93 6.67
N GLU A 151 -14.24 11.16 5.59
CA GLU A 151 -15.31 11.01 4.57
C GLU A 151 -16.62 10.47 5.15
N VAL A 152 -16.55 9.69 6.23
CA VAL A 152 -17.72 9.12 6.91
C VAL A 152 -18.08 9.81 8.24
N ASP A 153 -17.52 10.98 8.49
CA ASP A 153 -17.74 11.83 9.68
C ASP A 153 -17.41 11.16 11.03
N TRP A 154 -16.51 10.17 11.02
CA TRP A 154 -16.03 9.54 12.26
C TRP A 154 -14.86 10.30 12.89
N ARG A 155 -14.26 11.22 12.16
CA ARG A 155 -13.17 12.08 12.62
C ARG A 155 -13.12 13.38 11.82
N GLN A 156 -12.59 14.45 12.45
CA GLN A 156 -12.47 15.78 11.83
C GLN A 156 -11.11 16.02 11.16
N ASP A 157 -10.07 15.32 11.59
CA ASP A 157 -8.69 15.50 11.11
C ASP A 157 -8.03 14.15 10.77
N ASN A 158 -6.90 14.20 10.07
CA ASN A 158 -6.11 13.00 9.77
C ASN A 158 -4.76 13.07 10.50
N PRO A 159 -4.54 12.24 11.53
CA PRO A 159 -3.32 12.29 12.35
C PRO A 159 -2.05 11.95 11.55
N VAL A 160 -2.19 11.31 10.39
CA VAL A 160 -1.07 10.90 9.52
C VAL A 160 -0.59 12.04 8.64
N THR A 161 -1.41 13.09 8.40
CA THR A 161 -1.07 14.21 7.50
C THR A 161 0.23 14.91 7.89
N GLY A 162 0.45 15.11 9.20
CA GLY A 162 1.67 15.75 9.72
C GLY A 162 2.91 14.86 9.78
N ILE A 163 2.81 13.56 9.43
CA ILE A 163 3.97 12.66 9.41
C ILE A 163 4.69 12.84 8.08
N LYS A 164 5.95 13.29 8.13
CA LYS A 164 6.77 13.54 6.93
C LYS A 164 7.13 12.23 6.22
N ARG A 165 7.17 12.27 4.90
CA ARG A 165 7.72 11.17 4.08
C ARG A 165 9.23 11.08 4.31
N ARG A 166 9.76 9.85 4.28
CA ARG A 166 11.21 9.61 4.27
C ARG A 166 11.76 9.77 2.86
N SER A 167 12.95 10.36 2.74
CA SER A 167 13.62 10.52 1.45
C SER A 167 13.95 9.15 0.83
N GLU A 168 13.60 8.99 -0.44
CA GLU A 168 13.92 7.80 -1.23
C GLU A 168 15.15 7.99 -2.12
N ARG A 169 15.87 9.14 -1.97
CA ARG A 169 17.10 9.41 -2.70
C ARG A 169 18.17 8.36 -2.35
N GLY A 170 18.88 7.88 -3.35
CA GLY A 170 19.89 6.83 -3.19
C GLY A 170 19.37 5.39 -3.14
N ASN A 171 18.06 5.17 -3.15
CA ASN A 171 17.46 3.83 -3.11
C ASN A 171 17.00 3.34 -4.50
N ARG A 172 17.44 4.03 -5.57
CA ARG A 172 17.15 3.63 -6.93
C ARG A 172 18.11 2.53 -7.35
N ARG A 173 17.56 1.49 -7.95
CA ARG A 173 18.32 0.43 -8.56
C ARG A 173 18.57 0.83 -10.02
N ASP A 174 19.85 1.07 -10.34
CA ASP A 174 20.30 1.51 -11.67
C ASP A 174 21.17 0.44 -12.35
N ARG A 175 20.91 -0.84 -12.03
CA ARG A 175 21.65 -1.97 -12.57
C ARG A 175 21.34 -2.17 -14.05
N VAL A 176 22.39 -2.16 -14.88
CA VAL A 176 22.35 -2.58 -16.29
C VAL A 176 23.00 -3.96 -16.38
N ILE A 177 22.31 -4.92 -16.98
CA ILE A 177 22.78 -6.29 -17.20
C ILE A 177 23.80 -6.24 -18.36
N THR A 178 25.01 -6.69 -18.11
CA THR A 178 26.07 -6.80 -19.14
C THR A 178 25.77 -7.95 -20.11
N PRO A 179 26.40 -7.97 -21.30
CA PRO A 179 26.20 -9.08 -22.26
C PRO A 179 26.57 -10.45 -21.69
N ASP A 180 27.60 -10.54 -20.84
CA ASP A 180 28.01 -11.82 -20.24
C ASP A 180 27.07 -12.25 -19.13
N GLU A 181 26.59 -11.31 -18.28
CA GLU A 181 25.54 -11.57 -17.31
C GLU A 181 24.25 -12.03 -18.01
N GLU A 182 23.87 -11.40 -19.13
CA GLU A 182 22.69 -11.78 -19.91
C GLU A 182 22.78 -13.23 -20.40
N LYS A 183 23.93 -13.65 -20.93
CA LYS A 183 24.18 -15.04 -21.35
C LYS A 183 24.09 -16.01 -20.16
N ALA A 184 24.70 -15.66 -19.03
CA ALA A 184 24.67 -16.51 -17.84
C ALA A 184 23.25 -16.63 -17.25
N LEU A 185 22.52 -15.52 -17.17
CA LEU A 185 21.14 -15.48 -16.71
C LEU A 185 20.20 -16.24 -17.66
N GLN A 186 20.39 -16.10 -18.98
CA GLN A 186 19.62 -16.86 -19.97
C GLN A 186 19.83 -18.38 -19.81
N ALA A 187 21.08 -18.82 -19.68
CA ALA A 187 21.40 -20.24 -19.43
C ALA A 187 20.81 -20.73 -18.09
N ALA A 188 20.85 -19.91 -17.03
CA ALA A 188 20.23 -20.25 -15.75
C ALA A 188 18.70 -20.38 -15.84
N CYS A 189 18.06 -19.54 -16.66
CA CYS A 189 16.63 -19.63 -16.93
C CYS A 189 16.30 -20.91 -17.72
N GLU A 190 17.07 -21.25 -18.74
CA GLU A 190 16.94 -22.47 -19.53
C GLU A 190 17.08 -23.74 -18.67
N ALA A 191 18.06 -23.77 -17.78
CA ALA A 191 18.24 -24.84 -16.82
C ALA A 191 17.12 -24.93 -15.77
N HIS A 192 16.30 -23.89 -15.64
CA HIS A 192 15.15 -23.86 -14.73
C HIS A 192 13.89 -24.40 -15.39
N ASP A 193 13.40 -23.73 -16.42
CA ASP A 193 12.33 -24.18 -17.33
C ASP A 193 12.23 -23.26 -18.57
N GLU A 194 11.60 -23.78 -19.64
CA GLU A 194 11.47 -23.09 -20.92
C GLU A 194 10.58 -21.84 -20.84
N GLN A 195 9.56 -21.82 -19.98
CA GLN A 195 8.71 -20.63 -19.80
C GLN A 195 9.53 -19.46 -19.24
N LEU A 196 10.36 -19.74 -18.23
CA LEU A 196 11.22 -18.73 -17.64
C LEU A 196 12.24 -18.19 -18.65
N ALA A 197 12.85 -19.11 -19.43
CA ALA A 197 13.80 -18.75 -20.47
C ALA A 197 13.18 -17.82 -21.52
N LEU A 198 11.97 -18.12 -21.96
CA LEU A 198 11.22 -17.26 -22.91
C LEU A 198 10.81 -15.93 -22.28
N ILE A 199 10.30 -15.91 -21.03
CA ILE A 199 9.94 -14.69 -20.32
C ILE A 199 11.14 -13.76 -20.21
N PHE A 200 12.30 -14.29 -19.79
CA PHE A 200 13.54 -13.49 -19.69
C PHE A 200 13.94 -12.91 -21.05
N ALA A 201 13.97 -13.72 -22.11
CA ALA A 201 14.31 -13.29 -23.44
C ALA A 201 13.35 -12.18 -23.96
N LEU A 202 12.05 -12.33 -23.72
CA LEU A 202 11.05 -11.30 -24.12
C LEU A 202 11.22 -10.03 -23.31
N CYS A 203 11.48 -10.10 -21.99
CA CYS A 203 11.74 -8.93 -21.16
C CYS A 203 13.00 -8.18 -21.62
N MET A 204 14.07 -8.89 -21.98
CA MET A 204 15.29 -8.29 -22.50
C MET A 204 15.12 -7.66 -23.87
N ALA A 205 14.37 -8.30 -24.76
CA ALA A 205 14.16 -7.84 -26.13
C ALA A 205 13.18 -6.63 -26.24
N THR A 206 12.21 -6.55 -25.34
CA THR A 206 11.10 -5.58 -25.48
C THR A 206 11.06 -4.51 -24.40
N GLY A 207 11.77 -4.70 -23.30
CA GLY A 207 11.69 -3.84 -22.12
C GLY A 207 10.32 -3.81 -21.45
N ALA A 208 9.41 -4.74 -21.79
CA ALA A 208 8.10 -4.85 -21.18
C ALA A 208 8.20 -5.15 -19.68
N ARG A 209 7.14 -4.81 -18.93
CA ARG A 209 7.04 -5.24 -17.54
C ARG A 209 6.77 -6.73 -17.49
N VAL A 210 7.32 -7.41 -16.50
CA VAL A 210 7.10 -8.85 -16.34
C VAL A 210 5.63 -9.23 -16.33
N SER A 211 4.77 -8.43 -15.69
CA SER A 211 3.33 -8.66 -15.69
C SER A 211 2.70 -8.53 -17.08
N GLU A 212 3.20 -7.62 -17.91
CA GLU A 212 2.73 -7.44 -19.30
C GLU A 212 3.06 -8.67 -20.16
N ILE A 213 4.21 -9.31 -19.92
CA ILE A 213 4.58 -10.54 -20.61
C ILE A 213 3.81 -11.75 -20.04
N THR A 214 3.71 -11.88 -18.72
CA THR A 214 3.05 -13.06 -18.11
C THR A 214 1.53 -13.06 -18.24
N ASP A 215 0.93 -11.93 -18.55
CA ASP A 215 -0.52 -11.80 -18.75
C ASP A 215 -0.96 -11.98 -20.23
N LEU A 216 -0.01 -12.18 -21.16
CA LEU A 216 -0.29 -12.44 -22.56
C LEU A 216 -1.09 -13.73 -22.75
N THR A 217 -1.99 -13.68 -23.70
CA THR A 217 -2.68 -14.85 -24.26
C THR A 217 -2.23 -15.08 -25.71
N TRP A 218 -2.46 -16.27 -26.25
CA TRP A 218 -2.09 -16.57 -27.65
C TRP A 218 -2.78 -15.69 -28.69
N ARG A 219 -3.93 -15.08 -28.37
CA ARG A 219 -4.59 -14.10 -29.25
C ARG A 219 -3.82 -12.78 -29.38
N ASP A 220 -2.94 -12.50 -28.43
CA ASP A 220 -2.15 -11.27 -28.37
C ASP A 220 -0.83 -11.42 -29.14
N VAL A 221 -0.53 -12.61 -29.65
CA VAL A 221 0.72 -12.97 -30.30
C VAL A 221 0.53 -13.10 -31.81
N ASP A 222 1.28 -12.36 -32.58
CA ASP A 222 1.42 -12.53 -34.04
C ASP A 222 2.83 -13.01 -34.35
N LEU A 223 2.99 -14.33 -34.51
CA LEU A 223 4.26 -14.97 -34.80
C LEU A 223 4.84 -14.54 -36.17
N ASN A 224 3.99 -14.32 -37.16
CA ASN A 224 4.43 -13.93 -38.52
C ASN A 224 5.03 -12.54 -38.54
N ARG A 225 4.41 -11.60 -37.82
CA ARG A 225 4.90 -10.22 -37.69
C ARG A 225 5.93 -10.09 -36.57
N GLY A 226 6.04 -11.07 -35.67
CA GLY A 226 6.84 -11.00 -34.47
C GLY A 226 6.39 -9.83 -33.58
N THR A 227 5.09 -9.76 -33.27
CA THR A 227 4.52 -8.71 -32.44
C THR A 227 3.66 -9.27 -31.31
N LEU A 228 3.68 -8.58 -30.16
CA LEU A 228 2.86 -8.87 -29.00
C LEU A 228 1.99 -7.65 -28.70
N ARG A 229 0.68 -7.83 -28.70
CA ARG A 229 -0.29 -6.77 -28.45
C ARG A 229 -0.60 -6.72 -26.95
N LEU A 230 -0.32 -5.58 -26.32
CA LEU A 230 -0.72 -5.31 -24.93
C LEU A 230 -2.07 -4.58 -24.97
N GLY A 231 -3.14 -5.30 -24.58
CA GLY A 231 -4.52 -4.79 -24.68
C GLY A 231 -4.95 -3.87 -23.55
N GLU A 232 -6.11 -3.23 -23.74
CA GLU A 232 -6.84 -2.53 -22.69
C GLU A 232 -7.31 -3.54 -21.64
N GLY A 233 -6.91 -3.36 -20.37
CA GLY A 233 -7.41 -4.19 -19.26
C GLY A 233 -6.39 -5.08 -18.57
N ALA A 234 -5.21 -5.30 -19.13
CA ALA A 234 -4.14 -6.01 -18.41
C ALA A 234 -3.66 -5.24 -17.15
N THR A 235 -3.86 -3.93 -17.12
CA THR A 235 -3.75 -3.11 -15.91
C THR A 235 -4.55 -1.82 -16.07
N LYS A 236 -5.28 -1.41 -15.05
CA LYS A 236 -6.20 -0.25 -14.96
C LYS A 236 -5.67 1.11 -15.45
N ASN A 237 -4.44 1.18 -16.02
CA ASN A 237 -3.72 2.43 -16.28
C ASN A 237 -2.81 2.42 -17.53
N TYR A 238 -2.90 1.44 -18.45
CA TYR A 238 -2.00 1.38 -19.60
C TYR A 238 -2.77 1.57 -20.91
N GLU A 239 -2.23 2.49 -21.73
CA GLU A 239 -2.64 2.60 -23.12
C GLU A 239 -2.22 1.35 -23.89
N PRO A 240 -3.05 0.85 -24.82
CA PRO A 240 -2.71 -0.28 -25.66
C PRO A 240 -1.44 0.03 -26.45
N ARG A 241 -0.52 -0.92 -26.51
CA ARG A 241 0.67 -0.80 -27.34
C ARG A 241 1.10 -2.15 -27.90
N THR A 242 1.85 -2.11 -28.99
CA THR A 242 2.41 -3.29 -29.61
C THR A 242 3.91 -3.35 -29.34
N LEU A 243 4.36 -4.47 -28.80
CA LEU A 243 5.77 -4.78 -28.65
C LEU A 243 6.27 -5.48 -29.91
N VAL A 244 7.47 -5.11 -30.34
CA VAL A 244 8.13 -5.75 -31.49
C VAL A 244 9.20 -6.70 -30.96
N VAL A 245 9.11 -7.96 -31.35
CA VAL A 245 10.05 -9.02 -30.98
C VAL A 245 10.86 -9.42 -32.21
N ARG A 246 12.18 -9.46 -32.08
CA ARG A 246 13.11 -9.82 -33.17
C ARG A 246 14.25 -10.69 -32.65
N GLY A 247 14.98 -11.32 -33.60
CA GLY A 247 16.15 -12.12 -33.32
C GLY A 247 15.86 -13.30 -32.40
N ARG A 248 16.80 -13.64 -31.53
CA ARG A 248 16.73 -14.82 -30.65
C ARG A 248 15.46 -14.93 -29.80
N ALA A 249 14.87 -13.79 -29.41
CA ALA A 249 13.64 -13.81 -28.63
C ALA A 249 12.45 -14.28 -29.50
N LEU A 250 12.41 -13.90 -30.77
CA LEU A 250 11.39 -14.36 -31.72
C LEU A 250 11.59 -15.84 -32.07
N ASP A 251 12.84 -16.26 -32.32
CA ASP A 251 13.15 -17.66 -32.60
C ASP A 251 12.69 -18.56 -31.45
N ARG A 252 12.99 -18.16 -30.21
CA ARG A 252 12.56 -18.87 -29.01
C ARG A 252 11.04 -18.90 -28.85
N LEU A 253 10.37 -17.80 -29.14
CA LEU A 253 8.91 -17.74 -29.12
C LEU A 253 8.28 -18.69 -30.15
N ASN A 254 8.87 -18.79 -31.34
CA ASN A 254 8.43 -19.70 -32.40
C ASN A 254 8.64 -21.16 -31.98
N GLU A 255 9.79 -21.51 -31.39
CA GLU A 255 10.03 -22.87 -30.87
C GLU A 255 9.06 -23.24 -29.75
N TYR A 256 8.81 -22.32 -28.83
CA TYR A 256 7.85 -22.52 -27.75
C TYR A 256 6.42 -22.78 -28.28
N ALA A 257 6.02 -22.07 -29.35
CA ALA A 257 4.74 -22.25 -30.01
C ALA A 257 4.56 -23.64 -30.66
N LYS A 258 5.64 -24.35 -31.02
CA LYS A 258 5.56 -25.67 -31.59
C LYS A 258 5.22 -26.76 -30.59
N VAL A 259 5.57 -26.55 -29.31
CA VAL A 259 5.45 -27.58 -28.25
C VAL A 259 4.22 -27.41 -27.36
N ILE A 260 3.53 -26.27 -27.46
CA ILE A 260 2.35 -25.99 -26.66
C ILE A 260 1.09 -25.88 -27.52
N PRO A 261 -0.04 -26.50 -27.14
CA PRO A 261 -1.31 -26.34 -27.86
C PRO A 261 -1.74 -24.86 -27.87
N ILE A 262 -1.83 -24.26 -29.05
CA ILE A 262 -2.24 -22.88 -29.23
C ILE A 262 -3.77 -22.79 -29.23
N HIS A 263 -4.33 -22.34 -28.11
CA HIS A 263 -5.73 -21.92 -28.03
C HIS A 263 -5.78 -20.40 -27.78
N LYS A 264 -6.46 -19.65 -28.65
CA LYS A 264 -6.43 -18.18 -28.66
C LYS A 264 -6.66 -17.50 -27.30
N ASN A 265 -7.50 -18.08 -26.47
CA ASN A 265 -7.86 -17.50 -25.17
C ASN A 265 -7.07 -18.08 -23.99
N THR A 266 -6.11 -18.98 -24.23
CA THR A 266 -5.28 -19.50 -23.15
C THR A 266 -4.09 -18.59 -22.90
N SER A 267 -3.70 -18.46 -21.62
CA SER A 267 -2.51 -17.72 -21.24
C SER A 267 -1.26 -18.34 -21.87
N LEU A 268 -0.33 -17.51 -22.29
CA LEU A 268 0.95 -17.92 -22.84
C LEU A 268 1.81 -18.65 -21.80
N PHE A 269 1.69 -18.27 -20.55
CA PHE A 269 2.48 -18.77 -19.43
C PHE A 269 1.60 -19.25 -18.28
N ILE A 270 1.54 -20.55 -18.08
CA ILE A 270 0.75 -21.19 -17.01
C ILE A 270 1.57 -22.29 -16.34
N THR A 271 1.28 -22.53 -15.07
CA THR A 271 1.81 -23.70 -14.37
C THR A 271 1.10 -24.97 -14.83
N PRO A 272 1.66 -26.18 -14.62
CA PRO A 272 0.96 -27.43 -14.88
C PRO A 272 -0.41 -27.54 -14.19
N ALA A 273 -0.61 -26.83 -13.07
CA ALA A 273 -1.88 -26.75 -12.35
C ALA A 273 -2.86 -25.71 -12.95
N GLY A 274 -2.54 -25.07 -14.09
CA GLY A 274 -3.38 -24.07 -14.74
C GLY A 274 -3.37 -22.69 -14.08
N SER A 275 -2.55 -22.47 -13.06
CA SER A 275 -2.41 -21.16 -12.41
C SER A 275 -1.40 -20.27 -13.13
N ARG A 276 -1.47 -18.97 -12.89
CA ARG A 276 -0.52 -17.98 -13.42
C ARG A 276 0.91 -18.33 -13.03
N TYR A 277 1.83 -18.26 -13.99
CA TYR A 277 3.26 -18.48 -13.75
C TYR A 277 3.89 -17.31 -12.98
N ASP A 278 4.47 -17.59 -11.79
CA ASP A 278 5.18 -16.59 -10.99
C ASP A 278 6.63 -16.43 -11.46
N ALA A 279 6.80 -15.75 -12.58
CA ALA A 279 8.10 -15.50 -13.20
C ALA A 279 9.09 -14.81 -12.25
N THR A 280 8.63 -13.88 -11.40
CA THR A 280 9.51 -13.15 -10.48
C THR A 280 10.16 -14.08 -9.45
N LYS A 281 9.36 -14.98 -8.89
CA LYS A 281 9.86 -15.97 -7.91
C LYS A 281 10.79 -16.99 -8.56
N GLN A 282 10.43 -17.48 -9.76
CA GLN A 282 11.24 -18.48 -10.45
C GLN A 282 12.57 -17.89 -10.95
N PHE A 283 12.53 -16.67 -11.52
CA PHE A 283 13.73 -15.96 -11.95
C PHE A 283 14.72 -15.74 -10.79
N ARG A 284 14.21 -15.33 -9.62
CA ARG A 284 15.06 -15.18 -8.45
C ARG A 284 15.77 -16.47 -8.08
N LYS A 285 15.08 -17.62 -8.11
CA LYS A 285 15.69 -18.93 -7.85
C LYS A 285 16.76 -19.28 -8.88
N ALA A 286 16.53 -18.96 -10.16
CA ALA A 286 17.49 -19.24 -11.22
C ALA A 286 18.74 -18.36 -11.07
N ALA A 287 18.58 -17.05 -10.82
CA ALA A 287 19.65 -16.09 -10.61
C ALA A 287 20.47 -16.40 -9.34
N ASP A 288 19.82 -16.76 -8.23
CA ASP A 288 20.48 -17.14 -6.98
C ASP A 288 21.41 -18.37 -7.16
N LYS A 289 21.08 -19.32 -8.06
CA LYS A 289 21.92 -20.51 -8.35
C LYS A 289 23.28 -20.14 -8.96
N ILE A 290 23.36 -19.04 -9.68
CA ILE A 290 24.60 -18.53 -10.28
C ILE A 290 25.20 -17.36 -9.48
N GLY A 291 24.68 -17.07 -8.27
CA GLY A 291 25.14 -16.01 -7.42
C GLY A 291 24.76 -14.60 -7.89
N ASP A 292 23.87 -14.47 -8.89
CA ASP A 292 23.44 -13.19 -9.42
C ASP A 292 22.24 -12.63 -8.66
N LYS A 293 22.19 -11.31 -8.51
CA LYS A 293 21.12 -10.58 -7.82
C LYS A 293 20.22 -9.78 -8.78
N ALA A 294 20.26 -10.10 -10.09
CA ALA A 294 19.38 -9.49 -11.06
C ALA A 294 17.91 -9.74 -10.75
N THR A 295 17.06 -8.85 -11.25
CA THR A 295 15.62 -9.01 -11.25
C THR A 295 15.09 -8.82 -12.67
N LEU A 296 13.90 -9.35 -12.96
CA LEU A 296 13.26 -9.11 -14.26
C LEU A 296 12.98 -7.61 -14.54
N HIS A 297 12.98 -6.77 -13.50
CA HIS A 297 12.86 -5.32 -13.69
C HIS A 297 14.17 -4.70 -14.22
N ASP A 298 15.32 -5.31 -13.92
CA ASP A 298 16.61 -4.86 -14.46
C ASP A 298 16.70 -5.10 -15.97
N CYS A 299 15.97 -6.09 -16.53
CA CYS A 299 15.84 -6.29 -17.97
C CYS A 299 15.27 -5.04 -18.66
N ARG A 300 14.19 -4.48 -18.08
CA ARG A 300 13.58 -3.26 -18.61
C ARG A 300 14.51 -2.05 -18.52
N HIS A 301 15.25 -1.94 -17.42
CA HIS A 301 16.24 -0.87 -17.26
C HIS A 301 17.37 -1.01 -18.29
N THR A 302 17.90 -2.22 -18.46
CA THR A 302 18.93 -2.55 -19.45
C THR A 302 18.45 -2.25 -20.87
N TRP A 303 17.27 -2.70 -21.24
CA TRP A 303 16.67 -2.42 -22.54
C TRP A 303 16.55 -0.90 -22.80
N ALA A 304 16.04 -0.16 -21.82
CA ALA A 304 15.86 1.29 -21.97
C ALA A 304 17.22 2.03 -22.13
N THR A 305 18.23 1.64 -21.34
CA THR A 305 19.58 2.17 -21.46
C THR A 305 20.20 1.86 -22.82
N ARG A 306 20.06 0.61 -23.28
CA ARG A 306 20.55 0.20 -24.62
C ARG A 306 19.85 0.95 -25.76
N LEU A 307 18.51 1.09 -25.68
CA LEU A 307 17.75 1.81 -26.68
C LEU A 307 18.07 3.32 -26.67
N ALA A 308 18.30 3.91 -25.50
CA ALA A 308 18.68 5.31 -25.39
C ALA A 308 20.03 5.63 -26.06
N ARG A 309 20.94 4.63 -26.15
CA ARG A 309 22.23 4.74 -26.84
C ARG A 309 22.15 4.56 -28.37
N VAL A 310 20.97 4.16 -28.89
CA VAL A 310 20.82 4.00 -30.35
C VAL A 310 20.76 5.40 -31.00
N PRO A 311 21.65 5.70 -31.96
CA PRO A 311 21.69 6.99 -32.63
C PRO A 311 20.32 7.35 -33.24
N GLY A 312 19.86 8.58 -33.01
CA GLY A 312 18.60 9.08 -33.55
C GLY A 312 17.35 8.76 -32.73
N ILE A 313 17.43 7.95 -31.68
CA ILE A 313 16.32 7.73 -30.76
C ILE A 313 16.03 9.02 -29.99
N THR A 314 14.78 9.43 -29.98
CA THR A 314 14.30 10.55 -29.18
C THR A 314 13.75 10.07 -27.84
N ILE A 315 13.76 10.95 -26.82
CA ILE A 315 13.19 10.63 -25.49
C ILE A 315 11.69 10.32 -25.58
N THR A 316 10.98 10.90 -26.56
CA THR A 316 9.56 10.62 -26.82
C THR A 316 9.39 9.20 -27.35
N GLN A 317 10.21 8.79 -28.34
CA GLN A 317 10.19 7.42 -28.84
C GLN A 317 10.54 6.41 -27.76
N LEU A 318 11.52 6.68 -26.91
CA LEU A 318 11.84 5.82 -25.78
C LEU A 318 10.67 5.72 -24.80
N ARG A 319 10.00 6.84 -24.48
CA ARG A 319 8.79 6.87 -23.64
C ARG A 319 7.71 5.95 -24.20
N ASP A 320 7.38 6.13 -25.48
CA ASP A 320 6.28 5.44 -26.14
C ASP A 320 6.57 3.94 -26.30
N ALA A 321 7.76 3.58 -26.74
CA ALA A 321 8.20 2.19 -26.87
C ALA A 321 8.15 1.46 -25.52
N GLY A 322 8.58 2.12 -24.44
CA GLY A 322 8.54 1.54 -23.09
C GLY A 322 7.17 1.66 -22.41
N GLY A 323 6.23 2.43 -22.92
CA GLY A 323 4.93 2.68 -22.30
C GLY A 323 5.04 3.37 -20.95
N TRP A 324 5.83 4.46 -20.88
CA TRP A 324 5.87 5.35 -19.73
C TRP A 324 4.88 6.48 -19.87
N LYS A 325 4.17 6.83 -18.80
CA LYS A 325 3.12 7.85 -18.79
C LYS A 325 3.64 9.28 -18.97
N SER A 326 4.90 9.54 -18.61
CA SER A 326 5.46 10.89 -18.68
C SER A 326 6.93 10.88 -19.04
N LEU A 327 7.40 11.97 -19.66
CA LEU A 327 8.80 12.19 -19.96
C LEU A 327 9.67 12.19 -18.70
N ALA A 328 9.15 12.65 -17.55
CA ALA A 328 9.87 12.61 -16.27
C ALA A 328 10.27 11.18 -15.84
N MET A 329 9.51 10.16 -16.25
CA MET A 329 9.85 8.75 -15.95
C MET A 329 11.04 8.24 -16.77
N VAL A 330 11.26 8.78 -17.96
CA VAL A 330 12.36 8.41 -18.88
C VAL A 330 13.53 9.37 -18.81
N ALA A 331 13.37 10.53 -18.20
CA ALA A 331 14.44 11.54 -18.06
C ALA A 331 15.72 10.96 -17.41
N ARG A 332 15.59 9.88 -16.63
CA ARG A 332 16.74 9.16 -16.07
C ARG A 332 17.69 8.53 -17.12
N TYR A 333 17.22 8.35 -18.34
CA TYR A 333 18.02 7.80 -19.46
C TYR A 333 18.55 8.89 -20.40
N SER A 334 18.22 10.16 -20.15
CA SER A 334 18.63 11.25 -21.03
C SER A 334 20.14 11.45 -21.11
N HIS A 335 20.86 11.12 -20.02
CA HIS A 335 22.33 11.18 -20.01
C HIS A 335 22.98 10.16 -20.96
N GLU A 336 22.31 9.04 -21.23
CA GLU A 336 22.77 8.03 -22.20
C GLU A 336 22.60 8.50 -23.66
N MET A 337 21.82 9.57 -23.89
CA MET A 337 21.59 10.17 -25.20
C MET A 337 22.54 11.32 -25.51
N THR A 338 23.33 11.79 -24.54
CA THR A 338 24.18 12.98 -24.68
C THR A 338 25.41 12.76 -25.57
N ASP A 339 25.92 11.53 -25.64
CA ASP A 339 27.03 11.19 -26.54
C ASP A 339 26.65 11.42 -28.01
N ASP A 340 25.37 11.20 -28.36
CA ASP A 340 24.81 11.45 -29.70
C ASP A 340 24.74 12.96 -30.06
N LEU A 341 24.68 13.87 -29.07
CA LEU A 341 24.67 15.31 -29.34
C LEU A 341 26.02 15.83 -29.78
N ALA A 342 27.11 15.35 -29.22
CA ALA A 342 28.49 15.72 -29.63
C ALA A 342 28.75 15.26 -31.07
N ASP A 343 28.44 14.00 -31.39
CA ASP A 343 28.57 13.43 -32.72
C ASP A 343 27.70 14.17 -33.74
N LYS A 344 26.49 14.57 -33.40
CA LYS A 344 25.58 15.36 -34.27
C LYS A 344 26.10 16.78 -34.49
N LEU A 345 26.72 17.40 -33.47
CA LEU A 345 27.33 18.72 -33.62
C LEU A 345 28.57 18.65 -34.53
N GLU A 346 29.39 17.60 -34.40
CA GLU A 346 30.51 17.35 -35.30
C GLU A 346 30.06 17.16 -36.74
N MET A 347 29.06 16.28 -36.99
CA MET A 347 28.46 16.09 -38.31
C MET A 347 27.87 17.37 -38.89
N MET A 348 27.23 18.21 -38.05
CA MET A 348 26.69 19.50 -38.49
C MET A 348 27.80 20.47 -38.90
N LEU A 349 28.91 20.48 -38.16
CA LEU A 349 30.08 21.33 -38.45
C LEU A 349 30.79 20.87 -39.73
N GLU A 350 30.95 19.58 -39.95
CA GLU A 350 31.53 19.00 -41.15
C GLU A 350 30.68 19.27 -42.43
N ARG A 351 29.36 19.31 -42.35
CA ARG A 351 28.44 19.62 -43.44
C ARG A 351 28.45 21.10 -43.85
N ASN A 352 28.92 21.97 -43.00
CA ASN A 352 28.99 23.42 -43.24
C ASN A 352 30.38 23.92 -43.66
N GLN A 353 31.35 23.00 -43.87
CA GLN A 353 32.64 23.24 -44.48
C GLN A 353 32.63 22.78 -45.95
#